data_d4a704bf6a798e2ce7bd4b8279564bcf
#
_entry.id   d4a704bf6a798e2ce7bd4b8279564bcf
#
_cell.length_a   1.000
_cell.length_b   1.000
_cell.length_c   1.000
_cell.angle_alpha   90.00
_cell.angle_beta   90.00
_cell.angle_gamma   90.00
#
_symmetry.space_group_name_H-M   'P 1'
#
loop_
_entity.id
_entity.type
_entity.pdbx_description
1 polymer ?
#
loop_
_entity_poly.entity_id
_entity_poly.type
_entity_poly.pdbx_seq_one_letter_code
_entity_poly.pdbx_strand_id
1 'polypeptide(L)'
;MKQKVRKAIIPAAGLGTRFLPATKALAKEMLPIVDKPTIQFIVEEALKSGIEDILVVTGKSKRSIEDHFDSNFELEYNLKEKGKTDLLKLVDETTGMRLHFIRQTHPRGLGDAVLQAKAFVGNEPFVVMLGDDLMDITNEKAVPLTKQLMDDYERTHASTIAVMPVPHDEVSAYGVIAPQGEGQDGLYSVETFVEKPAPEDAPSDLAIIGRYLLAPEIFQILENQAPGAGNEIQLTDAIDTLNKTQRVFAREFKGARYDVGDKFGFMKTSIDYALRHPQVKDDLKDYLIQLGKELAEEK
;
A
#
# COMPACT_ATOMS: atom_id res chain seq x y z
N MET A 1 4.40 28.90 -6.33
CA MET A 1 3.42 28.53 -5.29
C MET A 1 3.78 27.16 -4.81
N LYS A 2 3.77 26.91 -3.49
CA LYS A 2 4.00 25.55 -2.94
C LYS A 2 2.87 24.63 -3.41
N GLN A 3 3.20 23.57 -4.13
CA GLN A 3 2.19 22.59 -4.55
C GLN A 3 1.88 21.67 -3.35
N LYS A 4 0.61 21.60 -2.98
CA LYS A 4 0.11 20.70 -1.94
C LYS A 4 -0.01 19.29 -2.51
N VAL A 5 0.40 18.28 -1.76
CA VAL A 5 0.14 16.88 -2.09
C VAL A 5 -1.32 16.58 -1.77
N ARG A 6 -2.11 16.19 -2.77
CA ARG A 6 -3.55 15.92 -2.62
C ARG A 6 -4.04 14.70 -3.40
N LYS A 7 -3.18 14.11 -4.20
CA LYS A 7 -3.52 12.96 -5.05
C LYS A 7 -2.78 11.71 -4.61
N ALA A 8 -3.48 10.59 -4.61
CA ALA A 8 -2.89 9.27 -4.41
C ALA A 8 -3.23 8.32 -5.56
N ILE A 9 -2.33 7.37 -5.80
CA ILE A 9 -2.47 6.30 -6.77
C ILE A 9 -2.37 4.98 -6.01
N ILE A 10 -3.33 4.08 -6.22
CA ILE A 10 -3.31 2.73 -5.68
C ILE A 10 -3.19 1.74 -6.85
N PRO A 11 -2.00 1.18 -7.12
CA PRO A 11 -1.82 0.11 -8.09
C PRO A 11 -2.50 -1.18 -7.62
N ALA A 12 -3.52 -1.64 -8.34
CA ALA A 12 -4.31 -2.83 -8.05
C ALA A 12 -4.51 -3.73 -9.29
N ALA A 13 -3.63 -3.62 -10.31
CA ALA A 13 -3.73 -4.36 -11.56
C ALA A 13 -3.07 -5.76 -11.52
N GLY A 14 -2.33 -6.09 -10.47
CA GLY A 14 -1.60 -7.36 -10.32
C GLY A 14 -2.51 -8.59 -10.34
N LEU A 15 -2.00 -9.71 -10.85
CA LEU A 15 -2.78 -10.95 -11.07
C LEU A 15 -3.11 -11.72 -9.77
N GLY A 16 -2.42 -11.43 -8.66
CA GLY A 16 -2.68 -12.08 -7.36
C GLY A 16 -2.37 -13.58 -7.33
N THR A 17 -1.39 -14.04 -8.11
CA THR A 17 -1.10 -15.47 -8.29
C THR A 17 -0.75 -16.22 -7.01
N ARG A 18 -0.19 -15.52 -5.99
CA ARG A 18 0.14 -16.10 -4.70
C ARG A 18 -1.08 -16.63 -3.94
N PHE A 19 -2.28 -16.12 -4.23
CA PHE A 19 -3.54 -16.50 -3.59
C PHE A 19 -4.45 -17.38 -4.46
N LEU A 20 -3.94 -17.94 -5.54
CA LEU A 20 -4.72 -18.91 -6.31
C LEU A 20 -5.04 -20.13 -5.44
N PRO A 21 -6.27 -20.72 -5.58
CA PRO A 21 -7.29 -20.42 -6.59
C PRO A 21 -8.23 -19.26 -6.23
N ALA A 22 -8.23 -18.70 -5.02
CA ALA A 22 -9.18 -17.67 -4.59
C ALA A 22 -9.18 -16.44 -5.52
N THR A 23 -8.02 -16.00 -5.94
CA THR A 23 -7.86 -14.82 -6.81
C THR A 23 -8.11 -15.09 -8.30
N LYS A 24 -8.59 -16.28 -8.69
CA LYS A 24 -9.01 -16.55 -10.05
C LYS A 24 -10.19 -15.64 -10.47
N ALA A 25 -11.10 -15.36 -9.55
CA ALA A 25 -12.30 -14.56 -9.78
C ALA A 25 -12.42 -13.34 -8.85
N LEU A 26 -11.59 -13.24 -7.83
CA LEU A 26 -11.58 -12.17 -6.84
C LEU A 26 -10.28 -11.37 -6.93
N ALA A 27 -10.38 -10.05 -6.86
CA ALA A 27 -9.20 -9.20 -6.70
C ALA A 27 -8.52 -9.51 -5.36
N LYS A 28 -7.17 -9.66 -5.35
CA LYS A 28 -6.43 -9.90 -4.09
C LYS A 28 -6.67 -8.79 -3.06
N GLU A 29 -6.86 -7.58 -3.54
CA GLU A 29 -7.12 -6.38 -2.76
C GLU A 29 -8.52 -6.40 -2.08
N MET A 30 -9.39 -7.32 -2.50
CA MET A 30 -10.71 -7.58 -1.91
C MET A 30 -10.70 -8.74 -0.90
N LEU A 31 -9.57 -9.37 -0.64
CA LEU A 31 -9.45 -10.35 0.44
C LEU A 31 -9.70 -9.64 1.79
N PRO A 32 -10.64 -10.14 2.61
CA PRO A 32 -11.04 -9.43 3.82
C PRO A 32 -10.09 -9.70 5.00
N ILE A 33 -9.66 -8.64 5.67
CA ILE A 33 -9.06 -8.71 7.00
C ILE A 33 -10.22 -8.62 7.99
N VAL A 34 -10.62 -9.76 8.54
CA VAL A 34 -11.87 -9.97 9.30
C VAL A 34 -13.10 -9.72 8.42
N ASP A 35 -13.60 -8.52 8.35
CA ASP A 35 -14.82 -8.13 7.62
C ASP A 35 -14.59 -6.94 6.66
N LYS A 36 -13.38 -6.39 6.61
CA LYS A 36 -13.02 -5.23 5.78
C LYS A 36 -12.02 -5.61 4.69
N PRO A 37 -12.30 -5.32 3.40
CA PRO A 37 -11.34 -5.58 2.32
C PRO A 37 -10.02 -4.83 2.51
N THR A 38 -8.92 -5.48 2.13
CA THR A 38 -7.57 -4.91 2.24
C THR A 38 -7.47 -3.51 1.64
N ILE A 39 -8.05 -3.29 0.45
CA ILE A 39 -7.98 -2.00 -0.24
C ILE A 39 -8.65 -0.87 0.54
N GLN A 40 -9.69 -1.15 1.33
CA GLN A 40 -10.37 -0.14 2.12
C GLN A 40 -9.44 0.45 3.19
N PHE A 41 -8.58 -0.36 3.83
CA PHE A 41 -7.57 0.14 4.77
C PHE A 41 -6.62 1.14 4.11
N ILE A 42 -6.22 0.87 2.86
CA ILE A 42 -5.33 1.76 2.09
C ILE A 42 -6.01 3.08 1.77
N VAL A 43 -7.29 3.02 1.34
CA VAL A 43 -8.09 4.22 1.05
C VAL A 43 -8.31 5.04 2.31
N GLU A 44 -8.65 4.41 3.44
CA GLU A 44 -8.84 5.07 4.73
C GLU A 44 -7.55 5.76 5.21
N GLU A 45 -6.37 5.15 5.03
CA GLU A 45 -5.08 5.79 5.33
C GLU A 45 -4.87 7.04 4.48
N ALA A 46 -5.15 6.96 3.18
CA ALA A 46 -5.03 8.10 2.27
C ALA A 46 -5.92 9.27 2.71
N LEU A 47 -7.20 8.99 2.98
CA LEU A 47 -8.16 10.01 3.44
C LEU A 47 -7.77 10.60 4.80
N LYS A 48 -7.36 9.76 5.76
CA LYS A 48 -6.86 10.19 7.08
C LYS A 48 -5.60 11.04 7.00
N SER A 49 -4.81 10.86 5.94
CA SER A 49 -3.61 11.66 5.65
C SER A 49 -3.91 13.01 5.00
N GLY A 50 -5.16 13.25 4.55
CA GLY A 50 -5.60 14.47 3.89
C GLY A 50 -5.48 14.43 2.36
N ILE A 51 -5.41 13.25 1.75
CA ILE A 51 -5.55 13.06 0.31
C ILE A 51 -7.00 13.39 -0.11
N GLU A 52 -7.14 14.11 -1.21
CA GLU A 52 -8.43 14.62 -1.71
C GLU A 52 -8.96 13.76 -2.87
N ASP A 53 -8.08 13.30 -3.75
CA ASP A 53 -8.43 12.52 -4.94
C ASP A 53 -7.58 11.24 -4.99
N ILE A 54 -8.23 10.08 -5.12
CA ILE A 54 -7.57 8.78 -5.18
C ILE A 54 -7.87 8.11 -6.52
N LEU A 55 -6.83 7.68 -7.23
CA LEU A 55 -6.92 6.89 -8.44
C LEU A 55 -6.51 5.45 -8.18
N VAL A 56 -7.41 4.52 -8.42
CA VAL A 56 -7.12 3.08 -8.39
C VAL A 56 -6.79 2.62 -9.82
N VAL A 57 -5.58 2.10 -10.02
CA VAL A 57 -5.18 1.52 -11.30
C VAL A 57 -5.52 0.05 -11.31
N THR A 58 -6.62 -0.30 -11.97
CA THR A 58 -7.17 -1.66 -12.01
C THR A 58 -6.70 -2.44 -13.24
N GLY A 59 -6.93 -3.76 -13.24
CA GLY A 59 -6.72 -4.67 -14.35
C GLY A 59 -8.00 -5.39 -14.78
N LYS A 60 -7.83 -6.40 -15.62
CA LYS A 60 -8.93 -7.31 -15.96
C LYS A 60 -9.41 -8.05 -14.70
N SER A 61 -10.73 -8.25 -14.56
CA SER A 61 -11.36 -8.99 -13.46
C SER A 61 -11.22 -8.35 -12.07
N LYS A 62 -11.08 -7.01 -12.00
CA LYS A 62 -10.97 -6.24 -10.75
C LYS A 62 -12.25 -5.44 -10.41
N ARG A 63 -13.37 -5.73 -11.09
CA ARG A 63 -14.63 -5.01 -10.93
C ARG A 63 -15.16 -4.99 -9.48
N SER A 64 -14.87 -6.04 -8.70
CA SER A 64 -15.26 -6.09 -7.29
C SER A 64 -14.68 -4.93 -6.45
N ILE A 65 -13.60 -4.29 -6.88
CA ILE A 65 -13.06 -3.10 -6.22
C ILE A 65 -13.97 -1.89 -6.51
N GLU A 66 -14.41 -1.74 -7.75
CA GLU A 66 -15.33 -0.67 -8.15
C GLU A 66 -16.67 -0.84 -7.42
N ASP A 67 -17.26 -2.05 -7.51
CA ASP A 67 -18.54 -2.38 -6.88
C ASP A 67 -18.52 -2.18 -5.34
N HIS A 68 -17.38 -2.33 -4.68
CA HIS A 68 -17.25 -2.16 -3.23
C HIS A 68 -17.41 -0.69 -2.78
N PHE A 69 -16.96 0.25 -3.59
CA PHE A 69 -17.04 1.67 -3.30
C PHE A 69 -18.24 2.37 -3.94
N ASP A 70 -18.99 1.67 -4.80
CA ASP A 70 -20.21 2.16 -5.40
C ASP A 70 -21.43 1.94 -4.47
N SER A 71 -22.47 2.74 -4.67
CA SER A 71 -23.76 2.55 -3.99
C SER A 71 -24.41 1.23 -4.38
N ASN A 72 -24.95 0.52 -3.39
CA ASN A 72 -25.77 -0.66 -3.58
C ASN A 72 -27.20 -0.39 -3.11
N PHE A 73 -27.99 0.22 -3.98
CA PHE A 73 -29.36 0.65 -3.67
C PHE A 73 -30.22 -0.45 -3.07
N GLU A 74 -30.14 -1.69 -3.58
CA GLU A 74 -30.96 -2.80 -3.07
C GLU A 74 -30.58 -3.18 -1.64
N LEU A 75 -29.27 -3.26 -1.34
CA LEU A 75 -28.76 -3.53 0.00
C LEU A 75 -29.15 -2.40 0.96
N GLU A 76 -28.86 -1.16 0.60
CA GLU A 76 -29.15 0.04 1.41
C GLU A 76 -30.64 0.16 1.72
N TYR A 77 -31.50 -0.05 0.71
CA TYR A 77 -32.96 -0.05 0.88
C TYR A 77 -33.41 -1.16 1.85
N ASN A 78 -32.92 -2.38 1.70
CA ASN A 78 -33.27 -3.50 2.57
C ASN A 78 -32.81 -3.29 4.02
N LEU A 79 -31.62 -2.72 4.24
CA LEU A 79 -31.11 -2.40 5.58
C LEU A 79 -31.98 -1.34 6.25
N LYS A 80 -32.37 -0.32 5.51
CA LYS A 80 -33.23 0.77 5.98
C LYS A 80 -34.62 0.26 6.36
N GLU A 81 -35.28 -0.52 5.49
CA GLU A 81 -36.60 -1.11 5.74
C GLU A 81 -36.61 -2.03 6.96
N LYS A 82 -35.50 -2.75 7.22
CA LYS A 82 -35.35 -3.63 8.38
C LYS A 82 -34.85 -2.91 9.64
N GLY A 83 -34.66 -1.60 9.60
CA GLY A 83 -34.16 -0.81 10.71
C GLY A 83 -32.71 -1.13 11.15
N LYS A 84 -31.89 -1.74 10.25
CA LYS A 84 -30.50 -2.10 10.53
C LYS A 84 -29.56 -0.91 10.33
N THR A 85 -29.73 0.12 11.12
CA THR A 85 -29.06 1.42 10.98
C THR A 85 -27.55 1.34 11.09
N ASP A 86 -27.00 0.47 11.97
CA ASP A 86 -25.55 0.34 12.15
C ASP A 86 -24.90 -0.28 10.89
N LEU A 87 -25.54 -1.29 10.30
CA LEU A 87 -25.05 -1.89 9.05
C LEU A 87 -25.19 -0.94 7.87
N LEU A 88 -26.27 -0.16 7.81
CA LEU A 88 -26.44 0.87 6.78
C LEU A 88 -25.32 1.91 6.86
N LYS A 89 -24.97 2.36 8.07
CA LYS A 89 -23.88 3.31 8.29
C LYS A 89 -22.54 2.77 7.78
N LEU A 90 -22.22 1.48 8.01
CA LEU A 90 -21.00 0.85 7.50
C LEU A 90 -20.96 0.84 5.96
N VAL A 91 -22.10 0.63 5.31
CA VAL A 91 -22.19 0.68 3.83
C VAL A 91 -22.03 2.12 3.34
N ASP A 92 -22.71 3.09 3.95
CA ASP A 92 -22.64 4.50 3.57
C ASP A 92 -21.23 5.08 3.72
N GLU A 93 -20.45 4.63 4.73
CA GLU A 93 -19.07 5.05 4.95
C GLU A 93 -18.15 4.68 3.78
N THR A 94 -18.38 3.55 3.09
CA THR A 94 -17.59 3.15 1.91
C THR A 94 -18.03 3.89 0.66
N THR A 95 -19.32 4.07 0.46
CA THR A 95 -19.90 4.75 -0.72
C THR A 95 -19.50 6.23 -0.81
N GLY A 96 -19.26 6.89 0.31
CA GLY A 96 -18.87 8.31 0.37
C GLY A 96 -17.43 8.61 -0.08
N MET A 97 -16.61 7.61 -0.33
CA MET A 97 -15.20 7.79 -0.69
C MET A 97 -15.05 8.20 -2.17
N ARG A 98 -14.34 9.32 -2.41
CA ARG A 98 -14.12 9.82 -3.78
C ARG A 98 -12.98 9.07 -4.45
N LEU A 99 -13.30 8.12 -5.32
CA LEU A 99 -12.36 7.31 -6.07
C LEU A 99 -12.51 7.50 -7.59
N HIS A 100 -11.37 7.42 -8.28
CA HIS A 100 -11.29 7.35 -9.73
C HIS A 100 -10.69 6.00 -10.14
N PHE A 101 -11.07 5.50 -11.31
CA PHE A 101 -10.57 4.22 -11.81
C PHE A 101 -9.99 4.36 -13.20
N ILE A 102 -8.81 3.76 -13.43
CA ILE A 102 -8.21 3.61 -14.74
C ILE A 102 -7.68 2.19 -14.90
N ARG A 103 -7.60 1.71 -16.13
CA ARG A 103 -7.14 0.35 -16.39
C ARG A 103 -5.72 0.31 -16.92
N GLN A 104 -4.89 -0.53 -16.30
CA GLN A 104 -3.67 -1.02 -16.90
C GLN A 104 -4.04 -2.17 -17.85
N THR A 105 -3.99 -1.95 -19.15
CA THR A 105 -4.42 -2.93 -20.16
C THR A 105 -3.47 -4.12 -20.22
N HIS A 106 -2.18 -3.87 -20.04
CA HIS A 106 -1.12 -4.89 -20.03
C HIS A 106 -0.31 -4.77 -18.73
N PRO A 107 -0.23 -5.82 -17.89
CA PRO A 107 0.50 -5.78 -16.63
C PRO A 107 2.02 -5.86 -16.90
N ARG A 108 2.66 -4.71 -17.09
CA ARG A 108 4.09 -4.58 -17.38
C ARG A 108 4.92 -4.11 -16.19
N GLY A 109 4.44 -4.32 -14.99
CA GLY A 109 5.14 -3.95 -13.74
C GLY A 109 4.55 -2.75 -13.04
N LEU A 110 5.10 -2.43 -11.85
CA LEU A 110 4.63 -1.37 -10.98
C LEU A 110 4.84 0.02 -11.60
N GLY A 111 5.99 0.26 -12.22
CA GLY A 111 6.27 1.53 -12.88
C GLY A 111 5.29 1.82 -14.02
N ASP A 112 4.92 0.78 -14.82
CA ASP A 112 3.89 0.94 -15.86
C ASP A 112 2.51 1.24 -15.26
N ALA A 113 2.15 0.61 -14.14
CA ALA A 113 0.89 0.92 -13.45
C ALA A 113 0.85 2.39 -12.99
N VAL A 114 1.93 2.89 -12.42
CA VAL A 114 2.06 4.30 -12.04
C VAL A 114 1.98 5.22 -13.26
N LEU A 115 2.61 4.85 -14.37
CA LEU A 115 2.58 5.62 -15.63
C LEU A 115 1.16 5.83 -16.16
N GLN A 116 0.24 4.86 -15.98
CA GLN A 116 -1.16 5.02 -16.39
C GLN A 116 -1.85 6.21 -15.72
N ALA A 117 -1.36 6.64 -14.56
CA ALA A 117 -1.94 7.74 -13.82
C ALA A 117 -1.47 9.14 -14.27
N LYS A 118 -0.55 9.24 -15.23
CA LYS A 118 0.05 10.51 -15.68
C LYS A 118 -0.98 11.62 -15.97
N ALA A 119 -2.04 11.28 -16.71
CA ALA A 119 -3.07 12.26 -17.08
C ALA A 119 -3.90 12.75 -15.87
N PHE A 120 -4.12 11.89 -14.88
CA PHE A 120 -4.82 12.23 -13.63
C PHE A 120 -3.96 13.11 -12.72
N VAL A 121 -2.69 12.77 -12.58
CA VAL A 121 -1.75 13.49 -11.72
C VAL A 121 -1.41 14.88 -12.31
N GLY A 122 -1.17 14.96 -13.60
CA GLY A 122 -0.67 16.17 -14.24
C GLY A 122 0.73 16.53 -13.76
N ASN A 123 0.91 17.78 -13.32
CA ASN A 123 2.19 18.30 -12.83
C ASN A 123 2.21 18.48 -11.30
N GLU A 124 1.47 17.67 -10.56
CA GLU A 124 1.39 17.75 -9.09
C GLU A 124 2.23 16.64 -8.44
N PRO A 125 2.79 16.87 -7.23
CA PRO A 125 3.33 15.77 -6.42
C PRO A 125 2.20 14.84 -6.00
N PHE A 126 2.49 13.56 -5.90
CA PHE A 126 1.47 12.54 -5.62
C PHE A 126 2.04 11.39 -4.77
N VAL A 127 1.15 10.64 -4.15
CA VAL A 127 1.52 9.45 -3.36
C VAL A 127 1.18 8.19 -4.15
N VAL A 128 2.06 7.20 -4.11
CA VAL A 128 1.78 5.81 -4.54
C VAL A 128 1.64 4.95 -3.29
N MET A 129 0.56 4.18 -3.21
CA MET A 129 0.24 3.31 -2.07
C MET A 129 -0.02 1.90 -2.57
N LEU A 130 0.84 0.94 -2.20
CA LEU A 130 0.67 -0.45 -2.63
C LEU A 130 -0.52 -1.10 -1.92
N GLY A 131 -1.34 -1.83 -2.67
CA GLY A 131 -2.60 -2.40 -2.20
C GLY A 131 -2.46 -3.64 -1.31
N ASP A 132 -1.26 -4.16 -1.12
CA ASP A 132 -0.94 -5.33 -0.30
C ASP A 132 0.00 -5.02 0.87
N ASP A 133 0.21 -3.75 1.16
CA ASP A 133 1.08 -3.28 2.25
C ASP A 133 0.30 -2.36 3.19
N LEU A 134 -0.14 -2.90 4.33
CA LEU A 134 -0.96 -2.19 5.30
C LEU A 134 -0.10 -1.54 6.38
N MET A 135 -0.37 -0.26 6.63
CA MET A 135 0.16 0.45 7.80
C MET A 135 -0.90 0.49 8.89
N ASP A 136 -0.55 0.20 10.12
CA ASP A 136 -1.49 0.25 11.23
C ASP A 136 -1.89 1.71 11.55
N ILE A 137 -3.11 2.06 11.23
CA ILE A 137 -3.73 3.37 11.52
C ILE A 137 -4.75 3.30 12.65
N THR A 138 -4.84 2.17 13.36
CA THR A 138 -5.82 1.99 14.45
C THR A 138 -5.49 2.83 15.68
N ASN A 139 -4.22 3.18 15.87
CA ASN A 139 -3.83 4.14 16.89
C ASN A 139 -4.14 5.57 16.40
N GLU A 140 -5.20 6.16 16.90
CA GLU A 140 -5.63 7.52 16.52
C GLU A 140 -4.61 8.62 16.82
N LYS A 141 -3.67 8.36 17.74
CA LYS A 141 -2.59 9.30 18.08
C LYS A 141 -1.37 9.17 17.16
N ALA A 142 -1.29 8.08 16.39
CA ALA A 142 -0.19 7.88 15.45
C ALA A 142 -0.47 8.67 14.15
N VAL A 143 0.57 9.34 13.65
CA VAL A 143 0.52 10.00 12.35
C VAL A 143 0.66 8.94 11.27
N PRO A 144 -0.30 8.80 10.33
CA PRO A 144 -0.20 7.84 9.23
C PRO A 144 1.10 8.02 8.45
N LEU A 145 1.67 6.93 7.93
CA LEU A 145 2.92 6.98 7.17
C LEU A 145 2.81 7.91 5.95
N THR A 146 1.70 7.83 5.22
CA THR A 146 1.42 8.73 4.09
C THR A 146 1.49 10.21 4.51
N LYS A 147 0.94 10.56 5.67
CA LYS A 147 1.03 11.93 6.21
C LYS A 147 2.46 12.33 6.57
N GLN A 148 3.25 11.40 7.13
CA GLN A 148 4.68 11.66 7.42
C GLN A 148 5.45 11.99 6.13
N LEU A 149 5.22 11.24 5.03
CA LEU A 149 5.83 11.56 3.73
C LEU A 149 5.40 12.92 3.20
N MET A 150 4.12 13.28 3.38
CA MET A 150 3.62 14.61 2.97
C MET A 150 4.28 15.73 3.79
N ASP A 151 4.47 15.55 5.09
CA ASP A 151 5.16 16.51 5.95
C ASP A 151 6.64 16.65 5.57
N ASP A 152 7.29 15.56 5.21
CA ASP A 152 8.66 15.58 4.68
C ASP A 152 8.73 16.34 3.35
N TYR A 153 7.78 16.13 2.45
CA TYR A 153 7.72 16.88 1.20
C TYR A 153 7.50 18.39 1.43
N GLU A 154 6.67 18.77 2.38
CA GLU A 154 6.47 20.19 2.72
C GLU A 154 7.76 20.88 3.19
N ARG A 155 8.67 20.12 3.84
CA ARG A 155 9.96 20.61 4.31
C ARG A 155 11.04 20.60 3.23
N THR A 156 11.11 19.53 2.44
CA THR A 156 12.23 19.24 1.53
C THR A 156 11.95 19.62 0.09
N HIS A 157 10.67 19.64 -0.32
CA HIS A 157 10.21 19.75 -1.71
C HIS A 157 10.81 18.69 -2.63
N ALA A 158 11.10 17.50 -2.10
CA ALA A 158 11.72 16.39 -2.80
C ALA A 158 10.91 15.11 -2.63
N SER A 159 10.98 14.23 -3.63
CA SER A 159 10.42 12.90 -3.54
C SER A 159 10.92 12.19 -2.29
N THR A 160 10.03 11.46 -1.60
CA THR A 160 10.35 10.73 -0.37
C THR A 160 9.70 9.37 -0.42
N ILE A 161 10.45 8.32 -0.20
CA ILE A 161 9.96 6.95 -0.13
C ILE A 161 9.99 6.44 1.31
N ALA A 162 9.09 5.52 1.63
CA ALA A 162 9.10 4.87 2.93
C ALA A 162 10.04 3.66 2.92
N VAL A 163 10.82 3.51 3.99
CA VAL A 163 11.69 2.37 4.21
C VAL A 163 11.52 1.82 5.62
N MET A 164 11.92 0.57 5.82
CA MET A 164 11.89 -0.11 7.11
C MET A 164 13.06 -1.08 7.21
N PRO A 165 13.73 -1.22 8.36
CA PRO A 165 14.70 -2.28 8.54
C PRO A 165 14.04 -3.66 8.44
N VAL A 166 14.64 -4.56 7.70
CA VAL A 166 14.23 -5.96 7.56
C VAL A 166 15.41 -6.89 7.90
N PRO A 167 15.16 -8.17 8.24
CA PRO A 167 16.22 -9.15 8.35
C PRO A 167 17.04 -9.23 7.04
N HIS A 168 18.36 -9.34 7.18
CA HIS A 168 19.27 -9.30 6.03
C HIS A 168 19.01 -10.40 4.98
N ASP A 169 18.52 -11.55 5.40
CA ASP A 169 18.13 -12.68 4.53
C ASP A 169 16.82 -12.43 3.78
N GLU A 170 16.04 -11.41 4.15
CA GLU A 170 14.79 -11.04 3.48
C GLU A 170 14.95 -9.90 2.46
N VAL A 171 16.11 -9.24 2.37
CA VAL A 171 16.32 -8.05 1.51
C VAL A 171 16.02 -8.33 0.02
N SER A 172 16.24 -9.56 -0.45
CA SER A 172 15.97 -9.98 -1.82
C SER A 172 14.48 -9.96 -2.23
N ALA A 173 13.57 -9.79 -1.26
CA ALA A 173 12.15 -9.61 -1.54
C ALA A 173 11.78 -8.16 -1.89
N TYR A 174 12.66 -7.18 -1.62
CA TYR A 174 12.38 -5.75 -1.65
C TYR A 174 13.37 -4.98 -2.54
N GLY A 175 12.98 -3.77 -2.92
CA GLY A 175 13.98 -2.76 -3.26
C GLY A 175 14.68 -2.29 -1.97
N VAL A 176 15.96 -1.99 -2.03
CA VAL A 176 16.79 -1.59 -0.89
C VAL A 176 17.49 -0.28 -1.21
N ILE A 177 17.67 0.58 -0.21
CA ILE A 177 18.40 1.85 -0.38
C ILE A 177 19.85 1.74 0.10
N ALA A 178 20.76 2.52 -0.52
CA ALA A 178 22.05 2.87 0.06
C ALA A 178 21.89 4.25 0.74
N PRO A 179 21.82 4.33 2.08
CA PRO A 179 21.71 5.61 2.75
C PRO A 179 23.03 6.39 2.66
N GLN A 180 22.94 7.70 2.43
CA GLN A 180 24.10 8.61 2.47
C GLN A 180 24.24 9.21 3.86
N GLY A 181 25.13 8.63 4.69
CA GLY A 181 25.37 9.05 6.06
C GLY A 181 24.25 8.64 7.03
N GLU A 182 24.29 9.25 8.22
CA GLU A 182 23.25 9.02 9.25
C GLU A 182 22.00 9.85 8.95
N GLY A 183 20.82 9.22 9.10
CA GLY A 183 19.53 9.89 8.91
C GLY A 183 19.27 10.90 10.05
N GLN A 184 18.65 12.02 9.70
CA GLN A 184 18.16 12.98 10.69
C GLN A 184 16.67 12.78 10.93
N ASP A 185 16.30 12.51 12.17
CA ASP A 185 14.89 12.23 12.55
C ASP A 185 14.23 11.11 11.71
N GLY A 186 15.01 10.09 11.30
CA GLY A 186 14.55 8.99 10.47
C GLY A 186 14.36 9.35 8.99
N LEU A 187 14.87 10.50 8.55
CA LEU A 187 14.93 10.90 7.15
C LEU A 187 16.36 10.78 6.63
N TYR A 188 16.57 9.96 5.61
CA TYR A 188 17.88 9.69 5.02
C TYR A 188 17.98 10.34 3.63
N SER A 189 19.15 10.92 3.33
CA SER A 189 19.56 11.10 1.94
C SER A 189 19.92 9.74 1.35
N VAL A 190 19.62 9.51 0.07
CA VAL A 190 19.86 8.23 -0.58
C VAL A 190 20.91 8.38 -1.68
N GLU A 191 21.89 7.49 -1.71
CA GLU A 191 22.90 7.43 -2.75
C GLU A 191 22.35 6.67 -3.97
N THR A 192 21.79 5.46 -3.77
CA THR A 192 21.23 4.63 -4.82
C THR A 192 20.10 3.74 -4.31
N PHE A 193 19.32 3.24 -5.26
CA PHE A 193 18.22 2.29 -5.05
C PHE A 193 18.52 1.02 -5.84
N VAL A 194 18.41 -0.14 -5.20
CA VAL A 194 18.67 -1.44 -5.82
C VAL A 194 17.44 -2.33 -5.70
N GLU A 195 16.88 -2.76 -6.83
CA GLU A 195 15.71 -3.65 -6.85
C GLU A 195 16.13 -5.09 -6.59
N LYS A 196 15.62 -5.69 -5.52
CA LYS A 196 15.81 -7.10 -5.15
C LYS A 196 17.26 -7.58 -5.22
N PRO A 197 18.19 -6.93 -4.48
CA PRO A 197 19.56 -7.36 -4.45
C PRO A 197 19.70 -8.77 -3.87
N ALA A 198 20.74 -9.51 -4.26
CA ALA A 198 21.15 -10.66 -3.46
C ALA A 198 21.62 -10.17 -2.07
N PRO A 199 21.44 -10.96 -0.99
CA PRO A 199 21.84 -10.51 0.35
C PRO A 199 23.29 -10.01 0.40
N GLU A 200 24.23 -10.71 -0.26
CA GLU A 200 25.64 -10.33 -0.33
C GLU A 200 25.92 -9.02 -1.07
N ASP A 201 24.99 -8.56 -1.93
CA ASP A 201 25.09 -7.33 -2.72
C ASP A 201 24.21 -6.20 -2.17
N ALA A 202 23.42 -6.46 -1.11
CA ALA A 202 22.52 -5.48 -0.54
C ALA A 202 23.29 -4.33 0.11
N PRO A 203 23.03 -3.07 -0.27
CA PRO A 203 23.77 -1.93 0.26
C PRO A 203 23.40 -1.59 1.73
N SER A 204 22.28 -2.08 2.22
CA SER A 204 21.81 -1.95 3.60
C SER A 204 20.65 -2.91 3.88
N ASP A 205 20.14 -2.90 5.12
CA ASP A 205 18.90 -3.61 5.52
C ASP A 205 17.64 -2.72 5.44
N LEU A 206 17.74 -1.51 4.87
CA LEU A 206 16.62 -0.58 4.73
C LEU A 206 15.83 -0.89 3.48
N ALA A 207 14.79 -1.70 3.64
CA ALA A 207 13.89 -2.11 2.57
C ALA A 207 12.83 -1.04 2.26
N ILE A 208 12.57 -0.85 0.97
CA ILE A 208 11.49 0.00 0.48
C ILE A 208 10.16 -0.67 0.78
N ILE A 209 9.26 0.08 1.40
CA ILE A 209 7.90 -0.37 1.70
C ILE A 209 6.87 0.44 0.90
N GLY A 210 5.64 -0.04 0.87
CA GLY A 210 4.60 0.32 -0.09
C GLY A 210 4.05 1.75 -0.05
N ARG A 211 4.83 2.74 0.35
CA ARG A 211 4.44 4.17 0.33
C ARG A 211 5.54 5.01 -0.31
N TYR A 212 5.16 5.77 -1.36
CA TYR A 212 6.06 6.63 -2.11
C TYR A 212 5.40 7.98 -2.33
N LEU A 213 6.07 9.06 -2.02
CA LEU A 213 5.68 10.39 -2.46
C LEU A 213 6.63 10.82 -3.57
N LEU A 214 6.10 11.06 -4.75
CA LEU A 214 6.88 11.27 -5.96
C LEU A 214 6.57 12.62 -6.61
N ALA A 215 7.59 13.22 -7.16
CA ALA A 215 7.48 14.39 -8.05
C ALA A 215 7.02 13.94 -9.45
N PRO A 216 6.27 14.78 -10.18
CA PRO A 216 5.68 14.41 -11.48
C PRO A 216 6.72 14.13 -12.57
N GLU A 217 7.97 14.56 -12.41
CA GLU A 217 9.08 14.28 -13.31
C GLU A 217 9.36 12.77 -13.47
N ILE A 218 8.93 11.95 -12.52
CA ILE A 218 9.03 10.48 -12.61
C ILE A 218 8.32 9.93 -13.86
N PHE A 219 7.27 10.58 -14.33
CA PHE A 219 6.54 10.12 -15.52
C PHE A 219 7.38 10.19 -16.80
N GLN A 220 8.21 11.22 -16.95
CA GLN A 220 9.10 11.34 -18.11
C GLN A 220 10.15 10.20 -18.11
N ILE A 221 10.61 9.79 -16.94
CA ILE A 221 11.54 8.66 -16.77
C ILE A 221 10.83 7.36 -17.14
N LEU A 222 9.65 7.10 -16.56
CA LEU A 222 8.87 5.89 -16.82
C LEU A 222 8.47 5.71 -18.29
N GLU A 223 8.22 6.79 -19.02
CA GLU A 223 7.89 6.74 -20.46
C GLU A 223 9.04 6.21 -21.31
N ASN A 224 10.28 6.44 -20.88
CA ASN A 224 11.48 6.10 -21.63
C ASN A 224 12.27 4.93 -21.05
N GLN A 225 11.79 4.35 -19.93
CA GLN A 225 12.49 3.28 -19.23
C GLN A 225 12.35 1.95 -19.98
N ALA A 226 13.48 1.28 -20.20
CA ALA A 226 13.48 -0.10 -20.66
C ALA A 226 13.03 -1.05 -19.54
N PRO A 227 12.41 -2.21 -19.88
CA PRO A 227 12.11 -3.23 -18.88
C PRO A 227 13.38 -3.71 -18.14
N GLY A 228 13.28 -3.81 -16.84
CA GLY A 228 14.32 -4.30 -15.95
C GLY A 228 14.09 -5.75 -15.48
N ALA A 229 14.31 -6.01 -14.20
CA ALA A 229 14.13 -7.33 -13.59
C ALA A 229 12.73 -7.90 -13.88
N GLY A 230 12.64 -9.17 -14.24
CA GLY A 230 11.38 -9.84 -14.59
C GLY A 230 10.72 -9.36 -15.89
N ASN A 231 11.42 -8.63 -16.74
CA ASN A 231 10.90 -7.97 -17.94
C ASN A 231 9.75 -6.97 -17.63
N GLU A 232 9.84 -6.29 -16.47
CA GLU A 232 8.88 -5.32 -15.97
C GLU A 232 9.47 -3.90 -15.95
N ILE A 233 8.61 -2.89 -16.05
CA ILE A 233 8.98 -1.51 -15.78
C ILE A 233 8.98 -1.34 -14.25
N GLN A 234 10.18 -1.35 -13.67
CA GLN A 234 10.34 -1.27 -12.22
C GLN A 234 10.28 0.18 -11.74
N LEU A 235 9.49 0.43 -10.69
CA LEU A 235 9.39 1.77 -10.10
C LEU A 235 10.70 2.15 -9.38
N THR A 236 11.37 1.20 -8.75
CA THR A 236 12.66 1.41 -8.06
C THR A 236 13.73 1.93 -9.01
N ASP A 237 13.85 1.36 -10.22
CA ASP A 237 14.82 1.81 -11.23
C ASP A 237 14.52 3.23 -11.71
N ALA A 238 13.22 3.57 -11.84
CA ALA A 238 12.81 4.94 -12.18
C ALA A 238 13.16 5.93 -11.07
N ILE A 239 12.99 5.55 -9.82
CA ILE A 239 13.33 6.37 -8.64
C ILE A 239 14.86 6.57 -8.56
N ASP A 240 15.66 5.53 -8.82
CA ASP A 240 17.12 5.67 -8.90
C ASP A 240 17.55 6.64 -10.00
N THR A 241 16.90 6.56 -11.16
CA THR A 241 17.15 7.50 -12.26
C THR A 241 16.73 8.93 -11.88
N LEU A 242 15.60 9.10 -11.21
CA LEU A 242 15.15 10.40 -10.70
C LEU A 242 16.17 10.99 -9.71
N ASN A 243 16.71 10.15 -8.80
CA ASN A 243 17.68 10.55 -7.79
C ASN A 243 18.99 11.14 -8.38
N LYS A 244 19.34 10.78 -9.62
CA LYS A 244 20.51 11.34 -10.33
C LYS A 244 20.31 12.80 -10.77
N THR A 245 19.07 13.26 -10.86
CA THR A 245 18.71 14.60 -11.32
C THR A 245 18.03 15.45 -10.24
N GLN A 246 17.29 14.81 -9.34
CA GLN A 246 16.60 15.44 -8.23
C GLN A 246 16.83 14.58 -6.98
N ARG A 247 17.12 15.21 -5.86
CA ARG A 247 17.32 14.46 -4.62
C ARG A 247 16.05 13.70 -4.23
N VAL A 248 16.19 12.41 -3.89
CA VAL A 248 15.16 11.58 -3.29
C VAL A 248 15.56 11.23 -1.86
N PHE A 249 14.62 11.36 -0.92
CA PHE A 249 14.81 10.98 0.47
C PHE A 249 14.14 9.65 0.79
N ALA A 250 14.58 9.02 1.87
CA ALA A 250 13.92 7.85 2.45
C ALA A 250 13.50 8.16 3.89
N ARG A 251 12.21 7.91 4.19
CA ARG A 251 11.62 8.01 5.55
C ARG A 251 11.60 6.62 6.18
N GLU A 252 12.33 6.44 7.28
CA GLU A 252 12.21 5.24 8.11
C GLU A 252 10.87 5.24 8.85
N PHE A 253 10.07 4.20 8.64
CA PHE A 253 8.82 4.01 9.33
C PHE A 253 9.01 3.27 10.65
N LYS A 254 8.49 3.84 11.74
CA LYS A 254 8.54 3.30 13.10
C LYS A 254 7.15 2.91 13.59
N GLY A 255 6.43 2.13 12.79
CA GLY A 255 5.07 1.66 13.11
C GLY A 255 4.89 0.18 12.79
N ALA A 256 3.70 -0.32 13.02
CA ALA A 256 3.35 -1.67 12.61
C ALA A 256 2.98 -1.69 11.14
N ARG A 257 3.70 -2.50 10.37
CA ARG A 257 3.46 -2.80 8.97
C ARG A 257 3.01 -4.25 8.84
N TYR A 258 2.05 -4.48 7.98
CA TYR A 258 1.50 -5.80 7.67
C TYR A 258 1.58 -6.05 6.18
N ASP A 259 2.45 -7.00 5.79
CA ASP A 259 2.52 -7.49 4.41
C ASP A 259 1.42 -8.53 4.21
N VAL A 260 0.42 -8.18 3.42
CA VAL A 260 -0.68 -9.08 3.06
C VAL A 260 -0.55 -9.62 1.62
N GLY A 261 0.63 -9.48 1.03
CA GLY A 261 0.95 -9.94 -0.31
C GLY A 261 1.23 -11.45 -0.40
N ASP A 262 1.41 -12.14 0.73
CA ASP A 262 1.56 -13.59 0.83
C ASP A 262 0.60 -14.22 1.83
N LYS A 263 0.50 -15.57 1.79
CA LYS A 263 -0.49 -16.31 2.60
C LYS A 263 -0.24 -16.21 4.09
N PHE A 264 1.02 -16.29 4.53
CA PHE A 264 1.34 -16.26 5.95
C PHE A 264 1.17 -14.87 6.54
N GLY A 265 1.68 -13.85 5.85
CA GLY A 265 1.49 -12.44 6.22
C GLY A 265 0.01 -12.07 6.30
N PHE A 266 -0.81 -12.52 5.33
CA PHE A 266 -2.25 -12.34 5.34
C PHE A 266 -2.93 -12.99 6.55
N MET A 267 -2.58 -14.26 6.87
CA MET A 267 -3.14 -14.97 8.03
C MET A 267 -2.74 -14.29 9.35
N LYS A 268 -1.46 -13.95 9.51
CA LYS A 268 -0.95 -13.23 10.67
C LYS A 268 -1.70 -11.90 10.88
N THR A 269 -1.83 -11.11 9.81
CA THR A 269 -2.55 -9.84 9.84
C THR A 269 -4.01 -10.03 10.26
N SER A 270 -4.68 -11.03 9.67
CA SER A 270 -6.08 -11.34 10.01
C SER A 270 -6.25 -11.70 11.49
N ILE A 271 -5.32 -12.46 12.06
CA ILE A 271 -5.33 -12.81 13.50
C ILE A 271 -5.11 -11.55 14.36
N ASP A 272 -4.10 -10.73 14.03
CA ASP A 272 -3.78 -9.52 14.79
C ASP A 272 -4.93 -8.50 14.79
N TYR A 273 -5.61 -8.35 13.66
CA TYR A 273 -6.80 -7.49 13.56
C TYR A 273 -8.01 -8.10 14.27
N ALA A 274 -8.24 -9.41 14.15
CA ALA A 274 -9.34 -10.09 14.82
C ALA A 274 -9.22 -10.04 16.35
N LEU A 275 -8.00 -10.11 16.91
CA LEU A 275 -7.75 -9.92 18.34
C LEU A 275 -8.07 -8.51 18.86
N ARG A 276 -8.30 -7.56 17.98
CA ARG A 276 -8.73 -6.18 18.29
C ARG A 276 -10.17 -5.90 17.89
N HIS A 277 -10.77 -6.80 17.11
CA HIS A 277 -12.11 -6.61 16.56
C HIS A 277 -13.20 -6.85 17.64
N PRO A 278 -14.13 -5.91 17.88
CA PRO A 278 -15.06 -5.97 19.00
C PRO A 278 -15.91 -7.23 19.08
N GLN A 279 -16.29 -7.81 17.94
CA GLN A 279 -17.22 -8.94 17.87
C GLN A 279 -16.54 -10.33 18.03
N VAL A 280 -15.21 -10.43 17.79
CA VAL A 280 -14.53 -11.74 17.73
C VAL A 280 -13.32 -11.87 18.64
N LYS A 281 -12.82 -10.78 19.21
CA LYS A 281 -11.57 -10.73 19.98
C LYS A 281 -11.49 -11.70 21.14
N ASP A 282 -12.58 -11.81 21.90
CA ASP A 282 -12.60 -12.62 23.13
C ASP A 282 -12.64 -14.11 22.78
N ASP A 283 -13.54 -14.54 21.88
CA ASP A 283 -13.65 -15.92 21.40
C ASP A 283 -12.35 -16.37 20.71
N LEU A 284 -11.76 -15.50 19.87
CA LEU A 284 -10.50 -15.81 19.19
C LEU A 284 -9.34 -15.97 20.18
N LYS A 285 -9.26 -15.10 21.19
CA LYS A 285 -8.22 -15.20 22.22
C LYS A 285 -8.28 -16.52 22.96
N ASP A 286 -9.48 -16.94 23.39
CA ASP A 286 -9.68 -18.21 24.10
C ASP A 286 -9.33 -19.40 23.20
N TYR A 287 -9.75 -19.37 21.94
CA TYR A 287 -9.41 -20.38 20.94
C TYR A 287 -7.88 -20.48 20.72
N LEU A 288 -7.17 -19.37 20.56
CA LEU A 288 -5.71 -19.36 20.36
C LEU A 288 -4.95 -19.88 21.58
N ILE A 289 -5.43 -19.61 22.82
CA ILE A 289 -4.84 -20.14 24.05
C ILE A 289 -5.01 -21.66 24.10
N GLN A 290 -6.19 -22.17 23.75
CA GLN A 290 -6.45 -23.59 23.69
C GLN A 290 -5.59 -24.27 22.62
N LEU A 291 -5.61 -23.76 21.39
CA LEU A 291 -4.83 -24.29 20.26
C LEU A 291 -3.32 -24.32 20.58
N GLY A 292 -2.81 -23.27 21.24
CA GLY A 292 -1.40 -23.21 21.64
C GLY A 292 -1.01 -24.32 22.64
N LYS A 293 -1.92 -24.73 23.56
CA LYS A 293 -1.70 -25.85 24.47
C LYS A 293 -1.66 -27.18 23.71
N GLU A 294 -2.63 -27.38 22.80
CA GLU A 294 -2.71 -28.62 22.01
C GLU A 294 -1.44 -28.78 21.13
N LEU A 295 -0.99 -27.74 20.45
CA LEU A 295 0.23 -27.76 19.63
C LEU A 295 1.52 -27.96 20.47
N ALA A 296 1.53 -27.56 21.74
CA ALA A 296 2.66 -27.78 22.63
C ALA A 296 2.75 -29.24 23.14
N GLU A 297 1.60 -29.90 23.23
CA GLU A 297 1.50 -31.31 23.64
C GLU A 297 1.85 -32.31 22.53
N GLU A 298 1.76 -31.88 21.25
CA GLU A 298 2.14 -32.65 20.06
C GLU A 298 3.67 -32.75 19.83
N LYS A 299 4.50 -32.01 20.56
CA LYS A 299 5.97 -32.02 20.51
C LYS A 299 6.57 -32.91 21.55
#